data_b61052f19cc4d9a66fc61d2a3b59de8a
#
_entry.id   b61052f19cc4d9a66fc61d2a3b59de8a
#
_cell.length_a   1.000
_cell.length_b   1.000
_cell.length_c   1.000
_cell.angle_alpha   90.00
_cell.angle_beta   90.00
_cell.angle_gamma   90.00
#
_symmetry.space_group_name_H-M   'P 1'
#
loop_
_entity.id
_entity.type
_entity.pdbx_description
1 polymer ?
#
loop_
_entity_poly.entity_id
_entity_poly.type
_entity_poly.pdbx_seq_one_letter_code
_entity_poly.pdbx_strand_id
1 'polypeptide(L)'
;MRAVVLAASIAAGVAAVTPYPKGAYKGQDKFLGQKIGAELTVKNSTHLDIQLFGALGISCQDEPYTFTNNEIKLTSTDPNDCLVKKLKKDNAEVTSAPFDSAKNAVTLNVAVQLPGASNGGQKIPFSLELDSESTKVAMM
;
A
#
# COMPACT_ATOMS: atom_id res chain seq x y z
N MET A 1 -23.21 -34.94 -6.10
CA MET A 1 -22.75 -34.25 -5.79
C MET A 1 -22.35 -33.78 -5.91
N ARG A 2 -22.25 -34.01 -5.99
CA ARG A 2 -21.61 -33.37 -6.03
C ARG A 2 -20.86 -32.91 -6.02
N ALA A 3 -20.87 -32.98 -6.21
CA ALA A 3 -20.06 -32.31 -6.11
C ALA A 3 -19.50 -31.92 -6.29
N VAL A 4 -19.59 -32.19 -6.47
CA VAL A 4 -18.90 -31.61 -6.43
C VAL A 4 -18.48 -31.05 -6.93
N VAL A 5 -18.57 -31.31 -7.22
CA VAL A 5 -18.13 -30.69 -7.47
C VAL A 5 -17.92 -29.92 -7.70
N LEU A 6 -18.17 -29.99 -7.98
CA LEU A 6 -17.85 -28.99 -7.93
C LEU A 6 -17.08 -28.42 -7.59
N ALA A 7 -17.05 -28.72 -7.44
CA ALA A 7 -16.12 -28.15 -6.55
C ALA A 7 -14.86 -27.80 -7.20
N ALA A 8 -14.50 -28.62 -7.93
CA ALA A 8 -13.25 -28.43 -8.53
C ALA A 8 -13.12 -27.19 -9.30
N SER A 9 -14.06 -26.93 -10.00
CA SER A 9 -13.94 -25.79 -10.79
C SER A 9 -13.85 -24.60 -10.01
N ILE A 10 -14.36 -24.73 -8.96
CA ILE A 10 -14.30 -23.72 -8.16
C ILE A 10 -12.97 -23.36 -7.77
N ALA A 11 -12.13 -24.25 -7.78
CA ALA A 11 -10.79 -23.99 -7.38
C ALA A 11 -10.25 -22.76 -8.01
N ALA A 12 -10.56 -22.51 -9.22
CA ALA A 12 -10.05 -21.35 -9.88
C ALA A 12 -10.58 -20.07 -9.26
N GLY A 13 -11.82 -20.05 -8.95
CA GLY A 13 -12.40 -18.86 -8.36
C GLY A 13 -11.89 -18.63 -6.97
N VAL A 14 -11.73 -19.70 -6.25
CA VAL A 14 -11.24 -19.55 -4.90
C VAL A 14 -9.85 -18.97 -4.89
N ALA A 15 -9.04 -19.35 -5.83
CA ALA A 15 -7.69 -18.88 -5.90
C ALA A 15 -7.60 -17.39 -6.15
N ALA A 16 -8.64 -16.78 -6.63
CA ALA A 16 -8.61 -15.35 -6.90
C ALA A 16 -8.74 -14.50 -5.66
N VAL A 17 -9.15 -15.07 -4.54
CA VAL A 17 -9.33 -14.30 -3.32
C VAL A 17 -8.12 -14.44 -2.42
N THR A 18 -7.55 -13.32 -2.03
CA THR A 18 -6.41 -13.28 -1.11
C THR A 18 -6.89 -12.65 0.19
N PRO A 19 -6.97 -13.41 1.29
CA PRO A 19 -7.58 -12.90 2.53
C PRO A 19 -6.73 -11.88 3.27
N TYR A 20 -5.44 -11.83 3.02
CA TYR A 20 -4.56 -10.87 3.66
C TYR A 20 -3.44 -10.52 2.69
N PRO A 21 -2.84 -9.33 2.86
CA PRO A 21 -1.79 -8.90 1.92
C PRO A 21 -0.51 -9.71 2.12
N LYS A 22 0.16 -10.02 1.04
CA LYS A 22 1.47 -10.67 1.09
C LYS A 22 2.24 -10.39 -0.20
N GLY A 23 3.55 -10.36 -0.07
CA GLY A 23 4.42 -10.09 -1.21
C GLY A 23 4.49 -8.61 -1.52
N ALA A 24 4.81 -8.26 -2.74
CA ALA A 24 5.05 -6.89 -3.15
C ALA A 24 3.86 -6.28 -3.90
N TYR A 25 3.56 -5.04 -3.59
CA TYR A 25 2.50 -4.26 -4.23
C TYR A 25 3.10 -2.95 -4.70
N LYS A 26 2.85 -2.56 -5.93
CA LYS A 26 3.47 -1.39 -6.53
C LYS A 26 2.50 -0.61 -7.38
N GLY A 27 2.60 0.71 -7.36
CA GLY A 27 1.78 1.58 -8.19
C GLY A 27 2.36 2.96 -8.26
N GLN A 28 1.91 3.75 -9.25
CA GLN A 28 2.35 5.12 -9.41
C GLN A 28 1.28 5.91 -10.14
N ASP A 29 1.29 7.21 -9.94
CA ASP A 29 0.36 8.11 -10.58
C ASP A 29 0.95 9.51 -10.59
N LYS A 30 0.31 10.43 -11.28
CA LYS A 30 0.72 11.83 -11.27
C LYS A 30 -0.19 12.62 -10.34
N PHE A 31 0.42 13.49 -9.54
CA PHE A 31 -0.30 14.31 -8.61
C PHE A 31 0.26 15.72 -8.68
N LEU A 32 -0.58 16.68 -9.08
CA LEU A 32 -0.18 18.08 -9.25
C LEU A 32 1.04 18.20 -10.18
N GLY A 33 1.03 17.42 -11.26
CA GLY A 33 2.11 17.47 -12.24
C GLY A 33 3.35 16.70 -11.86
N GLN A 34 3.39 16.08 -10.68
CA GLN A 34 4.54 15.32 -10.22
C GLN A 34 4.20 13.84 -10.13
N LYS A 35 5.17 13.02 -10.48
CA LYS A 35 5.00 11.58 -10.40
C LYS A 35 5.22 11.14 -8.95
N ILE A 36 4.30 10.36 -8.43
CA ILE A 36 4.43 9.77 -7.10
C ILE A 36 4.12 8.29 -7.22
N GLY A 37 4.97 7.47 -6.63
CA GLY A 37 4.74 6.04 -6.64
C GLY A 37 5.04 5.45 -5.27
N ALA A 38 4.63 4.21 -5.09
CA ALA A 38 4.87 3.51 -3.84
C ALA A 38 5.04 2.02 -4.09
N GLU A 39 5.79 1.39 -3.22
CA GLU A 39 5.94 -0.06 -3.21
C GLU A 39 5.88 -0.52 -1.76
N LEU A 40 5.00 -1.48 -1.50
CA LEU A 40 4.90 -2.13 -0.21
C LEU A 40 5.31 -3.58 -0.38
N THR A 41 6.21 -4.06 0.45
CA THR A 41 6.58 -5.47 0.45
C THR A 41 6.26 -6.05 1.81
N VAL A 42 5.25 -6.91 1.86
CA VAL A 42 4.83 -7.52 3.11
C VAL A 42 5.76 -8.69 3.40
N LYS A 43 6.53 -8.57 4.48
CA LYS A 43 7.52 -9.58 4.83
C LYS A 43 6.91 -10.71 5.64
N ASN A 44 6.03 -10.36 6.57
CA ASN A 44 5.34 -11.33 7.40
C ASN A 44 4.08 -10.67 7.96
N SER A 45 3.44 -11.28 8.93
CA SER A 45 2.18 -10.76 9.46
C SER A 45 2.32 -9.52 10.33
N THR A 46 3.54 -9.08 10.62
CA THR A 46 3.78 -7.97 11.54
C THR A 46 4.66 -6.86 10.99
N HIS A 47 5.40 -7.12 9.90
CA HIS A 47 6.34 -6.13 9.37
C HIS A 47 6.29 -6.08 7.85
N LEU A 48 6.51 -4.89 7.31
CA LEU A 48 6.58 -4.67 5.87
C LEU A 48 7.67 -3.65 5.55
N ASP A 49 8.08 -3.62 4.28
CA ASP A 49 8.94 -2.59 3.77
C ASP A 49 8.08 -1.63 2.98
N ILE A 50 8.36 -0.33 3.04
CA ILE A 50 7.62 0.67 2.28
C ILE A 50 8.59 1.63 1.60
N GLN A 51 8.29 1.93 0.35
CA GLN A 51 9.05 2.89 -0.42
C GLN A 51 8.09 3.85 -1.11
N LEU A 52 8.34 5.13 -0.95
CA LEU A 52 7.61 6.18 -1.67
C LEU A 52 8.64 6.90 -2.53
N PHE A 53 8.36 7.01 -3.83
CA PHE A 53 9.35 7.55 -4.75
C PHE A 53 8.71 8.60 -5.66
N GLY A 54 9.51 9.27 -6.46
CA GLY A 54 9.07 10.38 -7.29
C GLY A 54 9.18 11.67 -6.50
N ALA A 55 8.06 12.33 -6.24
CA ALA A 55 8.06 13.57 -5.46
C ALA A 55 8.45 13.34 -3.99
N LEU A 56 8.30 12.11 -3.52
CA LEU A 56 8.72 11.75 -2.17
C LEU A 56 9.89 10.79 -2.26
N GLY A 57 10.83 10.91 -1.34
CA GLY A 57 12.01 10.05 -1.33
C GLY A 57 12.13 9.28 -0.01
N ILE A 58 11.23 8.32 0.19
CA ILE A 58 11.16 7.56 1.43
C ILE A 58 11.41 6.10 1.13
N SER A 59 12.33 5.48 1.87
CA SER A 59 12.60 4.05 1.75
C SER A 59 12.88 3.53 3.14
N CYS A 60 11.98 2.69 3.66
CA CYS A 60 12.09 2.17 5.02
C CYS A 60 11.80 0.68 5.03
N GLN A 61 12.57 -0.05 5.83
CA GLN A 61 12.44 -1.49 5.97
C GLN A 61 11.97 -1.87 7.36
N ASP A 62 11.33 -3.02 7.45
CA ASP A 62 10.88 -3.59 8.73
C ASP A 62 9.98 -2.67 9.52
N GLU A 63 9.03 -2.04 8.85
CA GLU A 63 8.06 -1.19 9.51
C GLU A 63 6.95 -2.04 10.13
N PRO A 64 6.63 -1.81 11.41
CA PRO A 64 5.56 -2.59 12.05
C PRO A 64 4.19 -2.18 11.53
N TYR A 65 3.32 -3.15 11.37
CA TYR A 65 1.95 -2.88 10.94
C TYR A 65 1.01 -3.89 11.55
N THR A 66 -0.29 -3.57 11.51
CA THR A 66 -1.35 -4.52 11.81
C THR A 66 -2.29 -4.58 10.63
N PHE A 67 -3.00 -5.69 10.51
CA PHE A 67 -3.99 -5.85 9.46
C PHE A 67 -5.30 -6.26 10.10
N THR A 68 -6.27 -5.35 10.11
CA THR A 68 -7.59 -5.60 10.68
C THR A 68 -8.63 -4.91 9.81
N ASN A 69 -9.79 -5.50 9.69
CA ASN A 69 -10.91 -4.94 8.92
C ASN A 69 -10.49 -4.62 7.48
N ASN A 70 -9.68 -5.49 6.88
CA ASN A 70 -9.18 -5.33 5.52
C ASN A 70 -8.37 -4.06 5.33
N GLU A 71 -7.70 -3.62 6.37
CA GLU A 71 -6.88 -2.42 6.28
C GLU A 71 -5.51 -2.64 6.93
N ILE A 72 -4.47 -2.18 6.23
CA ILE A 72 -3.12 -2.16 6.77
C ILE A 72 -2.96 -0.87 7.56
N LYS A 73 -2.51 -0.99 8.80
CA LYS A 73 -2.22 0.18 9.64
C LYS A 73 -0.77 0.16 10.07
N LEU A 74 -0.06 1.23 9.75
CA LEU A 74 1.31 1.39 10.20
C LEU A 74 1.27 1.86 11.64
N THR A 75 1.86 1.09 12.54
CA THR A 75 1.63 1.25 13.97
C THR A 75 2.74 1.94 14.74
N SER A 76 3.88 2.22 14.11
CA SER A 76 4.98 2.86 14.82
C SER A 76 4.65 4.31 15.19
N THR A 77 4.89 4.66 16.45
CA THR A 77 4.75 6.04 16.91
C THR A 77 6.09 6.57 17.41
N ASP A 78 7.16 5.78 17.26
CA ASP A 78 8.48 6.17 17.70
C ASP A 78 9.02 7.28 16.78
N PRO A 79 9.35 8.46 17.31
CA PRO A 79 9.85 9.54 16.45
C PRO A 79 11.19 9.23 15.79
N ASN A 80 11.89 8.20 16.24
CA ASN A 80 13.13 7.78 15.61
C ASN A 80 12.93 6.67 14.59
N ASP A 81 11.71 6.18 14.43
CA ASP A 81 11.41 5.20 13.41
C ASP A 81 11.63 5.77 12.02
N CYS A 82 12.14 4.96 11.11
CA CYS A 82 12.46 5.40 9.76
C CYS A 82 11.28 6.09 9.06
N LEU A 83 10.14 5.43 9.03
CA LEU A 83 8.99 5.96 8.32
C LEU A 83 8.40 7.19 9.00
N VAL A 84 8.27 7.15 10.32
CA VAL A 84 7.73 8.29 11.08
C VAL A 84 8.59 9.52 10.86
N LYS A 85 9.91 9.34 10.95
CA LYS A 85 10.84 10.45 10.80
C LYS A 85 10.82 11.03 9.39
N LYS A 86 10.81 10.17 8.38
CA LYS A 86 10.84 10.64 6.99
C LYS A 86 9.53 11.26 6.55
N LEU A 87 8.40 10.72 7.00
CA LEU A 87 7.12 11.32 6.70
C LEU A 87 7.02 12.71 7.30
N LYS A 88 7.47 12.87 8.52
CA LYS A 88 7.45 14.17 9.18
C LYS A 88 8.36 15.16 8.44
N LYS A 89 9.52 14.71 8.01
CA LYS A 89 10.45 15.57 7.28
C LYS A 89 9.87 16.06 5.97
N ASP A 90 9.11 15.21 5.29
CA ASP A 90 8.51 15.55 4.01
C ASP A 90 7.11 16.13 4.14
N ASN A 91 6.65 16.41 5.35
CA ASN A 91 5.31 16.93 5.62
C ASN A 91 4.24 16.05 4.98
N ALA A 92 4.37 14.75 5.17
CA ALA A 92 3.46 13.77 4.60
C ALA A 92 2.95 12.84 5.69
N GLU A 93 1.80 12.20 5.43
CA GLU A 93 1.29 11.18 6.32
C GLU A 93 0.52 10.14 5.54
N VAL A 94 0.57 8.90 5.98
CA VAL A 94 -0.24 7.84 5.43
C VAL A 94 -1.52 7.80 6.25
N THR A 95 -2.64 8.13 5.63
CA THR A 95 -3.91 8.23 6.35
C THR A 95 -4.64 6.89 6.44
N SER A 96 -4.51 6.04 5.42
CA SER A 96 -5.09 4.71 5.46
C SER A 96 -4.50 3.86 4.34
N ALA A 97 -4.66 2.55 4.43
CA ALA A 97 -4.16 1.62 3.42
C ALA A 97 -5.09 0.41 3.34
N PRO A 98 -6.32 0.60 2.83
CA PRO A 98 -7.26 -0.51 2.70
C PRO A 98 -6.79 -1.54 1.67
N PHE A 99 -7.08 -2.80 1.93
CA PHE A 99 -6.71 -3.92 1.09
C PHE A 99 -7.96 -4.50 0.43
N ASP A 100 -7.93 -4.64 -0.88
CA ASP A 100 -9.00 -5.28 -1.63
C ASP A 100 -8.61 -6.72 -1.87
N SER A 101 -9.25 -7.65 -1.17
CA SER A 101 -8.89 -9.06 -1.27
C SER A 101 -9.26 -9.66 -2.61
N ALA A 102 -10.30 -9.16 -3.25
CA ALA A 102 -10.71 -9.68 -4.56
C ALA A 102 -9.72 -9.31 -5.66
N LYS A 103 -9.15 -8.12 -5.59
CA LYS A 103 -8.16 -7.67 -6.57
C LYS A 103 -6.73 -7.95 -6.15
N ASN A 104 -6.52 -8.31 -4.91
CA ASN A 104 -5.18 -8.43 -4.33
C ASN A 104 -4.41 -7.13 -4.55
N ALA A 105 -4.99 -6.05 -4.09
CA ALA A 105 -4.44 -4.71 -4.28
C ALA A 105 -4.58 -3.89 -3.00
N VAL A 106 -3.66 -2.95 -2.81
CA VAL A 106 -3.69 -2.03 -1.67
C VAL A 106 -3.90 -0.63 -2.20
N THR A 107 -4.83 0.12 -1.60
CA THR A 107 -4.98 1.53 -1.91
C THR A 107 -4.26 2.31 -0.81
N LEU A 108 -3.18 2.97 -1.17
CA LEU A 108 -2.40 3.75 -0.21
C LEU A 108 -2.90 5.19 -0.26
N ASN A 109 -3.50 5.64 0.84
CA ASN A 109 -4.01 7.01 0.95
C ASN A 109 -2.99 7.84 1.72
N VAL A 110 -2.50 8.89 1.08
CA VAL A 110 -1.44 9.73 1.62
C VAL A 110 -1.90 11.19 1.56
N ALA A 111 -1.52 11.96 2.56
CA ALA A 111 -1.70 13.40 2.53
C ALA A 111 -0.33 14.04 2.56
N VAL A 112 -0.07 14.99 1.69
CA VAL A 112 1.25 15.58 1.57
C VAL A 112 1.17 17.07 1.28
N GLN A 113 2.12 17.84 1.83
CA GLN A 113 2.28 19.24 1.52
C GLN A 113 3.43 19.37 0.53
N LEU A 114 3.09 19.64 -0.73
CA LEU A 114 4.12 19.74 -1.76
C LEU A 114 4.75 21.13 -1.80
N PRO A 115 6.03 21.23 -2.20
CA PRO A 115 6.68 22.52 -2.34
C PRO A 115 5.91 23.38 -3.35
N GLY A 116 5.70 24.63 -3.01
CA GLY A 116 4.98 25.55 -3.90
C GLY A 116 3.46 25.47 -3.80
N ALA A 117 2.93 24.58 -3.00
CA ALA A 117 1.48 24.52 -2.81
C ALA A 117 1.02 25.76 -2.07
N SER A 118 -0.06 26.35 -2.53
CA SER A 118 -0.54 27.60 -1.96
C SER A 118 -1.78 27.43 -1.10
N ASN A 119 -1.90 26.29 -0.47
CA ASN A 119 -3.08 25.97 0.32
C ASN A 119 -2.96 26.27 1.80
N GLY A 120 -2.08 27.18 2.16
CA GLY A 120 -1.96 27.61 3.55
C GLY A 120 -1.27 26.62 4.46
N GLY A 121 -0.46 25.74 3.90
CA GLY A 121 0.24 24.74 4.69
C GLY A 121 -0.54 23.47 4.93
N GLN A 122 -1.72 23.36 4.36
CA GLN A 122 -2.51 22.14 4.50
C GLN A 122 -1.97 21.02 3.64
N LYS A 123 -2.12 19.80 4.13
CA LYS A 123 -1.75 18.62 3.36
C LYS A 123 -2.87 18.28 2.38
N ILE A 124 -2.49 17.85 1.19
CA ILE A 124 -3.43 17.50 0.14
C ILE A 124 -3.52 15.99 0.06
N PRO A 125 -4.72 15.41 0.14
CA PRO A 125 -4.85 13.95 0.07
C PRO A 125 -4.78 13.45 -1.37
N PHE A 126 -4.19 12.27 -1.54
CA PHE A 126 -4.26 11.55 -2.81
C PHE A 126 -4.18 10.05 -2.54
N SER A 127 -4.58 9.27 -3.53
CA SER A 127 -4.63 7.83 -3.39
C SER A 127 -3.81 7.17 -4.48
N LEU A 128 -3.08 6.12 -4.12
CA LEU A 128 -2.34 5.29 -5.05
C LEU A 128 -2.86 3.87 -4.97
N GLU A 129 -3.23 3.31 -6.10
CA GLU A 129 -3.61 1.90 -6.14
C GLU A 129 -2.36 1.08 -6.42
N LEU A 130 -2.02 0.19 -5.50
CA LEU A 130 -0.85 -0.66 -5.61
C LEU A 130 -1.30 -2.06 -5.94
N ASP A 131 -0.89 -2.56 -7.10
CA ASP A 131 -1.26 -3.89 -7.54
C ASP A 131 -0.20 -4.90 -7.16
N SER A 132 -0.64 -6.13 -6.88
CA SER A 132 0.29 -7.19 -6.56
C SER A 132 1.23 -7.44 -7.73
N GLU A 133 2.52 -7.53 -7.44
CA GLU A 133 3.51 -7.85 -8.47
C GLU A 133 3.30 -9.25 -9.01
N SER A 134 2.82 -10.15 -8.16
CA SER A 134 2.51 -11.51 -8.61
C SER A 134 1.37 -11.52 -9.63
N THR A 135 0.37 -10.67 -9.43
CA THR A 135 -0.73 -10.57 -10.36
C THR A 135 -0.26 -10.02 -11.70
N LYS A 136 0.60 -9.01 -11.68
CA LYS A 136 1.14 -8.47 -12.92
C LYS A 136 1.93 -9.50 -13.70
N VAL A 137 2.76 -10.26 -13.02
CA VAL A 137 3.54 -11.29 -13.67
C VAL A 137 2.64 -12.34 -14.28
N ALA A 138 1.60 -12.74 -13.58
CA ALA A 138 0.68 -13.75 -14.09
C ALA A 138 -0.09 -13.29 -15.32
N MET A 139 -0.25 -12.00 -15.50
CA MET A 139 -0.95 -11.45 -16.65
C MET A 139 -0.06 -11.25 -17.87
N MET A 140 1.21 -11.39 -17.71
CA MET A 140 2.14 -11.26 -18.81
C MET A 140 2.29 -12.59 -19.54
#